data_d27856a47403844940e69260b629eb76
#
_entry.id   d27856a47403844940e69260b629eb76
#
_cell.length_a   1.000
_cell.length_b   1.000
_cell.length_c   1.000
_cell.angle_alpha   90.00
_cell.angle_beta   90.00
_cell.angle_gamma   90.00
#
_symmetry.space_group_name_H-M   'P 1'
#
loop_
_entity.id
_entity.type
_entity.pdbx_description
1 polymer ?
#
loop_
_entity_poly.entity_id
_entity_poly.type
_entity_poly.pdbx_seq_one_letter_code
_entity_poly.pdbx_strand_id
1 'polypeptide(L)'
;MIGIVIPTYNEKENIFKLTKKLLKLYPNSRIFIIDDTKSYNLKKYFINKKKINYILRKNKRGRGSAVIDGFKEALKNKKIKVFVEMDADFSHKPEELKKN
;
A
#
# COMPACT_ATOMS: atom_id res chain seq x y z
N MET A 1 12.60 -9.02 3.14
CA MET A 1 11.55 -8.40 2.30
C MET A 1 10.71 -7.46 3.13
N ILE A 2 10.45 -6.27 2.62
CA ILE A 2 9.65 -5.25 3.29
C ILE A 2 8.22 -5.33 2.80
N GLY A 3 7.26 -5.30 3.72
CA GLY A 3 5.85 -5.12 3.41
C GLY A 3 5.44 -3.68 3.71
N ILE A 4 4.92 -2.98 2.72
CA ILE A 4 4.52 -1.58 2.86
C ILE A 4 3.00 -1.50 2.76
N VAL A 5 2.37 -1.04 3.85
CA VAL A 5 0.92 -0.90 3.93
C VAL A 5 0.55 0.57 3.70
N ILE A 6 -0.30 0.81 2.72
CA ILE A 6 -0.72 2.16 2.33
C ILE A 6 -2.23 2.27 2.46
N PRO A 7 -2.73 2.83 3.57
CA PRO A 7 -4.15 3.18 3.65
C PRO A 7 -4.42 4.39 2.77
N THR A 8 -5.49 4.37 2.00
CA THR A 8 -5.77 5.45 1.06
C THR A 8 -7.26 5.74 0.94
N TYR A 9 -7.56 6.99 0.60
CA TYR A 9 -8.91 7.48 0.36
C TYR A 9 -8.83 8.64 -0.62
N ASN A 10 -9.40 8.48 -1.82
CA ASN A 10 -9.42 9.53 -2.86
C ASN A 10 -8.03 10.03 -3.26
N GLU A 11 -7.04 9.12 -3.32
CA GLU A 11 -5.66 9.47 -3.65
C GLU A 11 -5.18 8.79 -4.94
N LYS A 12 -6.05 8.72 -5.94
CA LYS A 12 -5.77 7.96 -7.16
C LYS A 12 -4.43 8.30 -7.80
N GLU A 13 -4.18 9.58 -8.05
CA GLU A 13 -2.95 9.99 -8.74
C GLU A 13 -1.72 9.74 -7.89
N ASN A 14 -1.82 10.03 -6.59
CA ASN A 14 -0.70 9.82 -5.67
C ASN A 14 -0.36 8.34 -5.52
N ILE A 15 -1.37 7.48 -5.53
CA ILE A 15 -1.14 6.04 -5.41
C ILE A 15 -0.29 5.51 -6.58
N PHE A 16 -0.58 5.95 -7.80
CA PHE A 16 0.22 5.51 -8.95
C PHE A 16 1.66 6.02 -8.86
N LYS A 17 1.83 7.28 -8.50
CA LYS A 17 3.17 7.87 -8.35
C LYS A 17 3.95 7.19 -7.23
N LEU A 18 3.29 6.99 -6.10
CA LEU A 18 3.94 6.43 -4.91
C LEU A 18 4.36 4.98 -5.13
N THR A 19 3.48 4.15 -5.66
CA THR A 19 3.81 2.74 -5.90
C THR A 19 4.94 2.58 -6.89
N LYS A 20 4.94 3.39 -7.96
CA LYS A 20 6.02 3.37 -8.93
C LYS A 20 7.36 3.73 -8.29
N LYS A 21 7.37 4.78 -7.46
CA LYS A 21 8.57 5.23 -6.78
C LYS A 21 9.07 4.20 -5.77
N LEU A 22 8.16 3.61 -4.99
CA LEU A 22 8.52 2.62 -3.99
C LEU A 22 9.14 1.37 -4.62
N LEU A 23 8.58 0.89 -5.73
CA LEU A 23 9.12 -0.29 -6.40
C LEU A 23 10.47 -0.01 -7.06
N LYS A 24 10.71 1.23 -7.47
CA LYS A 24 12.00 1.63 -7.99
C LYS A 24 13.07 1.66 -6.88
N LEU A 25 12.72 2.20 -5.71
CA LEU A 25 13.63 2.31 -4.57
C LEU A 25 13.82 0.99 -3.84
N TYR A 26 12.77 0.18 -3.75
CA TYR A 26 12.75 -1.07 -2.98
C TYR A 26 12.18 -2.19 -3.84
N PRO A 27 12.97 -2.72 -4.79
CA PRO A 27 12.44 -3.70 -5.77
C PRO A 27 11.93 -5.00 -5.14
N ASN A 28 12.42 -5.35 -3.95
CA ASN A 28 11.99 -6.56 -3.25
C ASN A 28 10.84 -6.34 -2.29
N SER A 29 10.27 -5.14 -2.25
CA SER A 29 9.13 -4.89 -1.37
C SER A 29 7.84 -5.50 -1.92
N ARG A 30 6.86 -5.62 -1.03
CA ARG A 30 5.48 -5.94 -1.38
C ARG A 30 4.60 -4.83 -0.85
N ILE A 31 3.72 -4.32 -1.69
CA ILE A 31 2.89 -3.16 -1.38
C ILE A 31 1.45 -3.61 -1.21
N PHE A 32 0.81 -3.16 -0.13
CA PHE A 32 -0.58 -3.48 0.19
C PHE A 32 -1.34 -2.16 0.24
N ILE A 33 -2.14 -1.91 -0.79
CA ILE A 33 -2.97 -0.70 -0.88
C ILE A 33 -4.34 -1.05 -0.33
N ILE A 34 -4.74 -0.39 0.75
CA ILE A 34 -6.06 -0.59 1.36
C ILE A 34 -6.87 0.67 1.08
N ASP A 35 -7.78 0.57 0.12
CA ASP A 35 -8.50 1.71 -0.43
C ASP A 35 -9.93 1.74 0.06
N ASP A 36 -10.29 2.84 0.73
CA ASP A 36 -11.64 3.07 1.25
C ASP A 36 -12.47 3.98 0.36
N THR A 37 -11.98 4.30 -0.83
CA THR A 37 -12.67 5.19 -1.76
C THR A 37 -13.94 4.54 -2.28
N LYS A 38 -15.04 5.30 -2.29
CA LYS A 38 -16.34 4.80 -2.76
C LYS A 38 -16.63 5.12 -4.22
N SER A 39 -15.94 6.13 -4.78
CA SER A 39 -16.25 6.65 -6.11
C SER A 39 -15.53 5.93 -7.25
N TYR A 40 -14.56 5.06 -6.96
CA TYR A 40 -13.86 4.30 -8.00
C TYR A 40 -13.28 3.00 -7.45
N ASN A 41 -12.85 2.15 -8.36
CA ASN A 41 -12.15 0.90 -8.05
C ASN A 41 -10.94 0.81 -8.97
N LEU A 42 -9.75 0.79 -8.38
CA LEU A 42 -8.51 0.77 -9.15
C LEU A 42 -7.95 -0.64 -9.40
N LYS A 43 -8.71 -1.67 -9.05
CA LYS A 43 -8.23 -3.05 -9.12
C LYS A 43 -7.69 -3.43 -10.50
N LYS A 44 -8.32 -2.96 -11.57
CA LYS A 44 -7.90 -3.28 -12.94
C LYS A 44 -6.49 -2.81 -13.27
N TYR A 45 -6.03 -1.75 -12.60
CA TYR A 45 -4.67 -1.22 -12.81
C TYR A 45 -3.60 -2.02 -12.11
N PHE A 46 -3.97 -2.82 -11.10
CA PHE A 46 -3.01 -3.55 -10.27
C PHE A 46 -3.12 -5.06 -10.40
N ILE A 47 -4.09 -5.58 -11.15
CA ILE A 47 -4.38 -7.01 -11.22
C ILE A 47 -3.18 -7.83 -11.73
N ASN A 48 -2.35 -7.26 -12.61
CA ASN A 48 -1.18 -7.93 -13.15
C ASN A 48 0.13 -7.51 -12.48
N LYS A 49 0.05 -6.75 -11.38
CA LYS A 49 1.22 -6.27 -10.64
C LYS A 49 1.47 -7.20 -9.46
N LYS A 50 2.37 -8.17 -9.64
CA LYS A 50 2.62 -9.21 -8.63
C LYS A 50 3.09 -8.66 -7.28
N LYS A 51 3.75 -7.50 -7.29
CA LYS A 51 4.29 -6.91 -6.06
C LYS A 51 3.30 -6.00 -5.34
N ILE A 52 2.13 -5.79 -5.92
CA ILE A 52 1.11 -4.89 -5.37
C ILE A 52 -0.18 -5.65 -5.15
N ASN A 53 -0.67 -5.65 -3.91
CA ASN A 53 -2.00 -6.13 -3.56
C ASN A 53 -2.90 -4.92 -3.35
N TYR A 54 -3.92 -4.78 -4.18
CA TYR A 54 -4.90 -3.71 -4.05
C TYR A 54 -6.19 -4.28 -3.47
N ILE A 55 -6.63 -3.73 -2.34
CA ILE A 55 -7.84 -4.16 -1.64
C ILE A 55 -8.76 -2.96 -1.50
N LEU A 56 -9.92 -3.04 -2.16
CA LEU A 56 -10.98 -2.04 -2.02
C LEU A 56 -11.93 -2.49 -0.91
N ARG A 57 -12.13 -1.65 0.10
CA ARG A 57 -13.05 -1.96 1.20
C ARG A 57 -14.36 -1.25 0.98
N LYS A 58 -15.44 -2.02 0.78
CA LYS A 58 -16.76 -1.45 0.46
C LYS A 58 -17.54 -1.05 1.70
N ASN A 59 -17.43 -1.83 2.77
CA ASN A 59 -18.28 -1.68 3.96
C ASN A 59 -17.51 -1.20 5.18
N LYS A 60 -16.24 -0.86 5.00
CA LYS A 60 -15.39 -0.36 6.08
C LYS A 60 -14.80 0.97 5.68
N ARG A 61 -14.47 1.77 6.67
CA ARG A 61 -13.81 3.04 6.45
C ARG A 61 -12.99 3.39 7.69
N GLY A 62 -11.88 4.09 7.48
CA GLY A 62 -11.04 4.57 8.54
C GLY A 62 -9.62 4.10 8.40
N ARG A 63 -8.69 5.03 8.64
CA ARG A 63 -7.27 4.79 8.45
C ARG A 63 -6.73 3.70 9.36
N GLY A 64 -7.08 3.73 10.66
CA GLY A 64 -6.61 2.72 11.60
C GLY A 64 -7.05 1.31 11.24
N SER A 65 -8.32 1.16 10.87
CA SER A 65 -8.87 -0.12 10.43
C SER A 65 -8.20 -0.59 9.14
N ALA A 66 -7.90 0.34 8.21
CA ALA A 66 -7.23 0.02 6.96
C ALA A 66 -5.81 -0.50 7.21
N VAL A 67 -5.09 0.12 8.13
CA VAL A 67 -3.74 -0.31 8.50
C VAL A 67 -3.76 -1.73 9.07
N ILE A 68 -4.72 -2.01 9.95
CA ILE A 68 -4.86 -3.34 10.54
C ILE A 68 -5.14 -4.39 9.46
N ASP A 69 -6.07 -4.11 8.56
CA ASP A 69 -6.39 -5.03 7.48
C ASP A 69 -5.18 -5.25 6.56
N GLY A 70 -4.44 -4.19 6.29
CA GLY A 70 -3.22 -4.26 5.48
C GLY A 70 -2.16 -5.15 6.13
N PHE A 71 -1.92 -4.99 7.42
CA PHE A 71 -0.97 -5.84 8.13
C PHE A 71 -1.41 -7.29 8.16
N LYS A 72 -2.70 -7.55 8.32
CA LYS A 72 -3.22 -8.92 8.27
C LYS A 72 -2.93 -9.57 6.91
N GLU A 73 -3.10 -8.83 5.83
CA GLU A 73 -2.77 -9.34 4.49
C GLU A 73 -1.27 -9.56 4.34
N ALA A 74 -0.46 -8.62 4.81
CA ALA A 74 0.99 -8.72 4.70
C ALA A 74 1.54 -9.90 5.50
N LEU A 75 0.94 -10.19 6.66
CA LEU A 75 1.36 -11.30 7.51
C LEU A 75 1.19 -12.67 6.83
N LYS A 76 0.35 -12.78 5.82
CA LYS A 76 0.19 -14.03 5.07
C LYS A 76 1.45 -14.39 4.27
N ASN A 77 2.28 -13.42 3.97
CA ASN A 77 3.54 -13.66 3.26
C ASN A 77 4.68 -13.78 4.26
N LYS A 78 5.12 -15.01 4.50
CA LYS A 78 6.15 -15.32 5.50
C LYS A 78 7.53 -14.77 5.17
N LYS A 79 7.75 -14.34 3.94
CA LYS A 79 9.00 -13.72 3.53
C LYS A 79 9.13 -12.28 3.99
N ILE A 80 8.03 -11.65 4.35
CA ILE A 80 8.04 -10.26 4.84
C ILE A 80 8.50 -10.28 6.29
N LYS A 81 9.59 -9.57 6.56
CA LYS A 81 10.21 -9.49 7.89
C LYS A 81 10.09 -8.11 8.50
N VAL A 82 9.88 -7.08 7.69
CA VAL A 82 9.73 -5.70 8.14
C VAL A 82 8.43 -5.16 7.58
N PHE A 83 7.64 -4.55 8.45
CA PHE A 83 6.33 -3.99 8.07
C PHE A 83 6.37 -2.49 8.28
N VAL A 84 5.96 -1.73 7.26
CA VAL A 84 5.99 -0.27 7.28
C VAL A 84 4.62 0.23 6.86
N GLU A 85 4.14 1.25 7.55
CA GLU A 85 2.95 1.99 7.17
C GLU A 85 3.37 3.28 6.49
N MET A 86 2.69 3.67 5.41
CA MET A 86 3.01 4.90 4.69
C MET A 86 1.73 5.57 4.19
N ASP A 87 1.66 6.90 4.33
CA ASP A 87 0.53 7.66 3.81
C ASP A 87 0.62 7.86 2.31
N ALA A 88 -0.54 7.81 1.63
CA ALA A 88 -0.59 7.93 0.18
C ALA A 88 -0.33 9.34 -0.33
N ASP A 89 -0.45 10.35 0.53
CA ASP A 89 -0.34 11.77 0.16
C ASP A 89 1.08 12.32 0.16
N PHE A 90 2.09 11.43 0.22
CA PHE A 90 3.51 11.81 0.29
C PHE A 90 3.92 12.57 1.55
N SER A 91 3.09 12.55 2.60
CA SER A 91 3.50 13.11 3.90
C SER A 91 4.69 12.36 4.49
N HIS A 92 4.84 11.08 4.16
CA HIS A 92 6.06 10.31 4.40
C HIS A 92 6.86 10.22 3.10
N LYS A 93 8.11 10.58 3.14
CA LYS A 93 8.97 10.51 1.95
C LYS A 93 9.46 9.07 1.75
N PRO A 94 9.24 8.48 0.56
CA PRO A 94 9.68 7.11 0.32
C PRO A 94 11.15 6.87 0.58
N GLU A 95 12.00 7.88 0.33
CA GLU A 95 13.44 7.77 0.55
C GLU A 95 13.80 7.55 2.03
N GLU A 96 12.95 7.96 2.94
CA GLU A 96 13.22 7.86 4.38
C GLU A 96 13.24 6.42 4.88
N LEU A 97 12.66 5.48 4.16
CA LEU A 97 12.72 4.06 4.53
C LEU A 97 14.15 3.53 4.56
N LYS A 98 15.05 4.10 3.77
CA LYS A 98 16.44 3.67 3.73
C LYS A 98 17.22 4.03 4.98
N LYS A 99 16.74 4.97 5.76
CA LYS A 99 17.43 5.45 6.96
C LYS A 99 17.12 4.62 8.19
N ASN A 100 16.18 3.74 8.08
CA ASN A 100 15.75 2.88 9.17
C ASN A 100 16.29 1.44 8.94
#